data_17e39dfebd15ac1fe8dcafd5ac39a186
#
_entry.id   17e39dfebd15ac1fe8dcafd5ac39a186
#
_cell.length_a   1.000
_cell.length_b   1.000
_cell.length_c   1.000
_cell.angle_alpha   90.00
_cell.angle_beta   90.00
_cell.angle_gamma   90.00
#
_symmetry.space_group_name_H-M   'P 1'
#
loop_
_entity.id
_entity.type
_entity.pdbx_description
1 polymer ?
#
loop_
_entity_poly.entity_id
_entity_poly.type
_entity_poly.pdbx_seq_one_letter_code
_entity_poly.pdbx_strand_id
1 'polypeptide(L)'
;MTGGTTPPGGSGSSLADKLNLLFETVRPARRDPYTSREVADAIRDRGGSISDVYIWQLRTGRRTNPTKEHLEALADFFDVDPAYFFDRRRSGEIERDLHALQAMRNLKVRAVATRLSTLPEAQLDAVGDILDRVVQALQTRHAEGGPGGDGRQDP
;
A
#
# COMPACT_ATOMS: atom_id res chain seq x y z
N MET A 1 -2.69 34.41 -13.12
CA MET A 1 -3.19 33.05 -13.10
C MET A 1 -2.17 32.07 -12.59
N THR A 2 -2.06 31.95 -11.34
CA THR A 2 -1.06 31.12 -10.67
C THR A 2 -1.61 29.73 -10.45
N GLY A 3 -1.06 28.76 -11.17
CA GLY A 3 -1.23 27.38 -10.85
C GLY A 3 -0.64 27.10 -9.48
N GLY A 4 -1.49 26.87 -8.50
CA GLY A 4 -1.06 26.50 -7.16
C GLY A 4 -0.36 25.15 -7.19
N THR A 5 0.94 25.19 -7.18
CA THR A 5 1.77 24.03 -6.87
C THR A 5 1.59 23.74 -5.40
N THR A 6 0.77 22.77 -5.08
CA THR A 6 0.72 22.23 -3.72
C THR A 6 2.04 21.52 -3.48
N PRO A 7 2.83 21.90 -2.48
CA PRO A 7 4.05 21.19 -2.15
C PRO A 7 3.67 19.79 -1.64
N PRO A 8 4.42 18.74 -1.98
CA PRO A 8 4.26 17.44 -1.36
C PRO A 8 4.79 17.51 0.07
N GLY A 9 3.96 17.99 0.94
CA GLY A 9 4.24 18.06 2.37
C GLY A 9 3.55 16.92 3.07
N GLY A 10 4.22 15.83 3.30
CA GLY A 10 3.75 14.80 4.20
C GLY A 10 3.96 13.40 3.64
N SER A 11 4.92 12.69 4.19
CA SER A 11 5.20 11.26 3.99
C SER A 11 4.04 10.37 4.46
N GLY A 12 2.91 10.47 3.82
CA GLY A 12 1.74 9.62 4.03
C GLY A 12 1.21 9.18 2.69
N SER A 13 0.87 7.91 2.59
CA SER A 13 0.26 7.34 1.39
C SER A 13 -0.99 8.12 1.01
N SER A 14 -1.17 8.41 -0.27
CA SER A 14 -2.39 9.03 -0.78
C SER A 14 -3.58 8.07 -0.60
N LEU A 15 -4.80 8.60 -0.70
CA LEU A 15 -6.00 7.76 -0.67
C LEU A 15 -5.96 6.68 -1.78
N ALA A 16 -5.48 7.05 -2.97
CA ALA A 16 -5.32 6.12 -4.08
C ALA A 16 -4.32 5.01 -3.74
N ASP A 17 -3.19 5.35 -3.12
CA ASP A 17 -2.18 4.37 -2.69
C ASP A 17 -2.74 3.41 -1.65
N LYS A 18 -3.45 3.93 -0.66
CA LYS A 18 -4.12 3.14 0.39
C LYS A 18 -5.13 2.17 -0.18
N LEU A 19 -5.98 2.62 -1.10
CA LEU A 19 -6.95 1.77 -1.76
C LEU A 19 -6.29 0.71 -2.63
N ASN A 20 -5.30 1.07 -3.43
CA ASN A 20 -4.59 0.12 -4.27
C ASN A 20 -3.89 -0.96 -3.44
N LEU A 21 -3.26 -0.58 -2.32
CA LEU A 21 -2.66 -1.53 -1.39
C LEU A 21 -3.69 -2.54 -0.84
N LEU A 22 -4.89 -2.09 -0.47
CA LEU A 22 -5.97 -2.98 -0.03
C LEU A 22 -6.40 -3.94 -1.13
N PHE A 23 -6.64 -3.43 -2.35
CA PHE A 23 -7.04 -4.25 -3.50
C PHE A 23 -5.99 -5.32 -3.86
N GLU A 24 -4.72 -4.99 -3.76
CA GLU A 24 -3.61 -5.90 -4.06
C GLU A 24 -3.40 -6.94 -2.96
N THR A 25 -3.60 -6.55 -1.71
CA THR A 25 -3.27 -7.37 -0.55
C THR A 25 -4.44 -8.21 -0.07
N VAL A 26 -5.61 -7.60 0.07
CA VAL A 26 -6.83 -8.28 0.53
C VAL A 26 -7.54 -8.89 -0.66
N ARG A 27 -7.26 -10.13 -0.93
CA ARG A 27 -7.84 -10.89 -2.05
C ARG A 27 -8.18 -12.30 -1.62
N PRO A 28 -9.14 -12.94 -2.30
CA PRO A 28 -9.46 -14.35 -2.04
C PRO A 28 -8.23 -15.24 -2.22
N ALA A 29 -8.16 -16.31 -1.44
CA ALA A 29 -7.10 -17.30 -1.60
C ALA A 29 -7.16 -17.90 -3.01
N ARG A 30 -6.01 -17.87 -3.72
CA ARG A 30 -5.84 -18.44 -5.06
C ARG A 30 -6.69 -17.82 -6.18
N ARG A 31 -7.13 -16.57 -6.03
CA ARG A 31 -7.82 -15.79 -7.05
C ARG A 31 -7.07 -14.49 -7.35
N ASP A 32 -7.41 -13.89 -8.50
CA ASP A 32 -6.99 -12.55 -8.85
C ASP A 32 -7.52 -11.52 -7.84
N PRO A 33 -6.89 -10.33 -7.76
CA PRO A 33 -7.40 -9.23 -6.96
C PRO A 33 -8.86 -8.90 -7.31
N TYR A 34 -9.60 -8.39 -6.33
CA TYR A 34 -10.96 -7.89 -6.59
C TYR A 34 -10.97 -6.80 -7.66
N THR A 35 -11.95 -6.83 -8.53
CA THR A 35 -12.26 -5.72 -9.42
C THR A 35 -13.07 -4.64 -8.70
N SER A 36 -13.03 -3.41 -9.20
CA SER A 36 -13.87 -2.33 -8.64
C SER A 36 -15.36 -2.67 -8.68
N ARG A 37 -15.78 -3.44 -9.69
CA ARG A 37 -17.15 -3.90 -9.85
C ARG A 37 -17.57 -4.90 -8.76
N GLU A 38 -16.73 -5.91 -8.51
CA GLU A 38 -17.01 -6.89 -7.44
C GLU A 38 -17.13 -6.22 -6.08
N VAL A 39 -16.28 -5.25 -5.79
CA VAL A 39 -16.32 -4.49 -4.54
C VAL A 39 -17.60 -3.64 -4.47
N ALA A 40 -17.95 -2.94 -5.54
CA ALA A 40 -19.18 -2.14 -5.61
C ALA A 40 -20.44 -2.99 -5.42
N ASP A 41 -20.51 -4.14 -6.07
CA ASP A 41 -21.65 -5.07 -5.96
C ASP A 41 -21.76 -5.62 -4.53
N ALA A 42 -20.65 -6.04 -3.92
CA ALA A 42 -20.65 -6.54 -2.55
C ALA A 42 -21.04 -5.47 -1.52
N ILE A 43 -20.63 -4.23 -1.71
CA ILE A 43 -21.03 -3.10 -0.85
C ILE A 43 -22.54 -2.83 -1.03
N ARG A 44 -23.05 -2.88 -2.25
CA ARG A 44 -24.48 -2.70 -2.53
C ARG A 44 -25.33 -3.79 -1.89
N ASP A 45 -24.89 -5.03 -1.92
CA ASP A 45 -25.56 -6.16 -1.28
C ASP A 45 -25.68 -6.01 0.25
N ARG A 46 -24.74 -5.23 0.84
CA ARG A 46 -24.77 -4.87 2.27
C ARG A 46 -25.55 -3.58 2.57
N GLY A 47 -26.22 -3.00 1.56
CA GLY A 47 -27.02 -1.79 1.70
C GLY A 47 -26.24 -0.47 1.48
N GLY A 48 -25.00 -0.54 1.08
CA GLY A 48 -24.21 0.64 0.73
C GLY A 48 -24.51 1.16 -0.70
N SER A 49 -24.06 2.35 -0.99
CA SER A 49 -24.26 3.00 -2.29
C SER A 49 -22.94 3.54 -2.83
N ILE A 50 -22.24 2.72 -3.60
CA ILE A 50 -21.02 3.12 -4.29
C ILE A 50 -20.98 2.46 -5.66
N SER A 51 -20.53 3.19 -6.69
CA SER A 51 -20.39 2.63 -8.05
C SER A 51 -18.96 2.16 -8.31
N ASP A 52 -18.81 1.20 -9.21
CA ASP A 52 -17.53 0.71 -9.69
C ASP A 52 -16.68 1.80 -10.36
N VAL A 53 -17.32 2.67 -11.14
CA VAL A 53 -16.67 3.85 -11.75
C VAL A 53 -16.14 4.79 -10.70
N TYR A 54 -16.88 5.02 -9.62
CA TYR A 54 -16.46 5.89 -8.53
C TYR A 54 -15.25 5.30 -7.77
N ILE A 55 -15.28 3.99 -7.48
CA ILE A 55 -14.14 3.28 -6.88
C ILE A 55 -12.91 3.40 -7.78
N TRP A 56 -13.06 3.20 -9.10
CA TRP A 56 -11.98 3.37 -10.04
C TRP A 56 -11.42 4.80 -10.04
N GLN A 57 -12.26 5.81 -9.98
CA GLN A 57 -11.83 7.22 -9.88
C GLN A 57 -11.04 7.50 -8.60
N LEU A 58 -11.43 6.90 -7.47
CA LEU A 58 -10.68 7.01 -6.22
C LEU A 58 -9.32 6.33 -6.32
N ARG A 59 -9.26 5.13 -6.89
CA ARG A 59 -8.03 4.34 -7.07
C ARG A 59 -7.04 4.98 -8.04
N THR A 60 -7.52 5.72 -9.02
CA THR A 60 -6.69 6.43 -10.01
C THR A 60 -6.35 7.86 -9.59
N GLY A 61 -6.81 8.30 -8.43
CA GLY A 61 -6.58 9.66 -7.95
C GLY A 61 -7.38 10.74 -8.66
N ARG A 62 -8.32 10.37 -9.54
CA ARG A 62 -9.21 11.32 -10.23
C ARG A 62 -10.24 11.94 -9.29
N ARG A 63 -10.58 11.23 -8.23
CA ARG A 63 -11.35 11.72 -7.10
C ARG A 63 -10.54 11.52 -5.82
N THR A 64 -10.46 12.55 -4.99
CA THR A 64 -9.61 12.58 -3.80
C THR A 64 -10.37 12.87 -2.51
N ASN A 65 -11.66 13.18 -2.62
CA ASN A 65 -12.48 13.56 -1.47
C ASN A 65 -13.78 12.73 -1.43
N PRO A 66 -13.71 11.45 -1.06
CA PRO A 66 -14.90 10.63 -0.86
C PRO A 66 -15.64 11.03 0.42
N THR A 67 -16.91 10.68 0.51
CA THR A 67 -17.66 10.82 1.75
C THR A 67 -17.17 9.83 2.80
N LYS A 68 -17.42 10.14 4.07
CA LYS A 68 -17.12 9.25 5.18
C LYS A 68 -17.80 7.87 5.00
N GLU A 69 -19.05 7.87 4.58
CA GLU A 69 -19.85 6.66 4.34
C GLU A 69 -19.21 5.75 3.29
N HIS A 70 -18.66 6.33 2.21
CA HIS A 70 -17.95 5.54 1.20
C HIS A 70 -16.67 4.92 1.74
N LEU A 71 -15.93 5.63 2.59
CA LEU A 71 -14.71 5.10 3.20
C LEU A 71 -15.00 4.03 4.24
N GLU A 72 -16.06 4.20 5.03
CA GLU A 72 -16.53 3.18 5.97
C GLU A 72 -16.98 1.90 5.25
N ALA A 73 -17.74 2.04 4.16
CA ALA A 73 -18.17 0.88 3.37
C ALA A 73 -16.99 0.13 2.72
N LEU A 74 -15.97 0.84 2.26
CA LEU A 74 -14.75 0.24 1.74
C LEU A 74 -13.94 -0.44 2.85
N ALA A 75 -13.82 0.18 4.03
CA ALA A 75 -13.16 -0.40 5.19
C ALA A 75 -13.84 -1.69 5.65
N ASP A 76 -15.16 -1.70 5.72
CA ASP A 76 -15.95 -2.88 6.06
C ASP A 76 -15.80 -4.01 5.03
N PHE A 77 -15.71 -3.66 3.75
CA PHE A 77 -15.49 -4.67 2.71
C PHE A 77 -14.14 -5.36 2.86
N PHE A 78 -13.08 -4.58 3.10
CA PHE A 78 -11.72 -5.09 3.24
C PHE A 78 -11.36 -5.57 4.65
N ASP A 79 -12.31 -5.49 5.60
CA ASP A 79 -12.11 -5.86 7.01
C ASP A 79 -10.93 -5.12 7.66
N VAL A 80 -10.87 -3.82 7.43
CA VAL A 80 -9.89 -2.92 8.04
C VAL A 80 -10.60 -1.84 8.87
N ASP A 81 -9.89 -1.30 9.87
CA ASP A 81 -10.39 -0.20 10.67
C ASP A 81 -10.60 1.05 9.76
N PRO A 82 -11.78 1.70 9.78
CA PRO A 82 -12.02 2.94 9.04
C PRO A 82 -11.00 4.04 9.32
N ALA A 83 -10.39 4.06 10.50
CA ALA A 83 -9.32 4.97 10.86
C ALA A 83 -8.10 4.86 9.92
N TYR A 84 -7.96 3.76 9.19
CA TYR A 84 -6.98 3.59 8.13
C TYR A 84 -6.97 4.75 7.12
N PHE A 85 -8.13 5.30 6.82
CA PHE A 85 -8.26 6.39 5.86
C PHE A 85 -8.07 7.77 6.48
N PHE A 86 -8.30 7.92 7.77
CA PHE A 86 -8.37 9.22 8.47
C PHE A 86 -7.18 9.51 9.38
N ASP A 87 -6.63 8.49 10.02
CA ASP A 87 -5.56 8.60 11.02
C ASP A 87 -4.23 8.13 10.45
N ARG A 88 -3.24 9.03 10.40
CA ARG A 88 -1.90 8.73 9.90
C ARG A 88 -1.19 7.62 10.66
N ARG A 89 -1.32 7.61 11.98
CA ARG A 89 -0.68 6.61 12.83
C ARG A 89 -1.28 5.23 12.55
N ARG A 90 -2.62 5.17 12.54
CA ARG A 90 -3.34 3.93 12.27
C ARG A 90 -3.11 3.43 10.84
N SER A 91 -3.06 4.35 9.86
CA SER A 91 -2.65 4.02 8.50
C SER A 91 -1.30 3.32 8.44
N GLY A 92 -0.29 3.89 9.09
CA GLY A 92 1.07 3.32 9.07
C GLY A 92 1.17 1.96 9.75
N GLU A 93 0.38 1.69 10.79
CA GLU A 93 0.30 0.37 11.42
C GLU A 93 -0.31 -0.66 10.46
N ILE A 94 -1.46 -0.33 9.87
CA ILE A 94 -2.17 -1.21 8.94
C ILE A 94 -1.36 -1.44 7.65
N GLU A 95 -0.73 -0.40 7.11
CA GLU A 95 0.14 -0.53 5.92
C GLU A 95 1.31 -1.51 6.17
N ARG A 96 1.93 -1.46 7.34
CA ARG A 96 2.98 -2.43 7.70
C ARG A 96 2.45 -3.86 7.73
N ASP A 97 1.27 -4.07 8.31
CA ASP A 97 0.64 -5.39 8.35
C ASP A 97 0.27 -5.89 6.94
N LEU A 98 -0.26 -5.02 6.08
CA LEU A 98 -0.59 -5.34 4.70
C LEU A 98 0.67 -5.69 3.88
N HIS A 99 1.75 -4.94 4.03
CA HIS A 99 3.02 -5.25 3.38
C HIS A 99 3.62 -6.57 3.87
N ALA A 100 3.51 -6.88 5.17
CA ALA A 100 3.92 -8.17 5.71
C ALA A 100 3.11 -9.32 5.11
N LEU A 101 1.79 -9.16 4.96
CA LEU A 101 0.93 -10.15 4.30
C LEU A 101 1.29 -10.35 2.82
N GLN A 102 1.57 -9.27 2.09
CA GLN A 102 2.06 -9.37 0.71
C GLN A 102 3.37 -10.14 0.63
N ALA A 103 4.33 -9.83 1.49
CA ALA A 103 5.61 -10.52 1.53
C ALA A 103 5.45 -12.02 1.80
N MET A 104 4.57 -12.41 2.73
CA MET A 104 4.28 -13.80 3.04
C MET A 104 3.63 -14.58 1.88
N ARG A 105 2.92 -13.89 1.00
CA ARG A 105 2.31 -14.49 -0.20
C ARG A 105 3.33 -14.76 -1.31
N ASN A 106 4.45 -14.07 -1.30
CA ASN A 106 5.49 -14.30 -2.28
C ASN A 106 6.12 -15.68 -2.05
N LEU A 107 6.01 -16.56 -3.03
CA LEU A 107 6.52 -17.95 -2.96
C LEU A 107 8.03 -18.01 -2.65
N LYS A 108 8.80 -17.04 -3.15
CA LYS A 108 10.24 -16.96 -2.88
C LYS A 108 10.50 -16.62 -1.40
N VAL A 109 9.74 -15.70 -0.83
CA VAL A 109 9.85 -15.33 0.59
C VAL A 109 9.43 -16.51 1.47
N ARG A 110 8.36 -17.21 1.12
CA ARG A 110 7.91 -18.41 1.85
C ARG A 110 8.98 -19.52 1.83
N ALA A 111 9.62 -19.75 0.69
CA ALA A 111 10.69 -20.74 0.58
C ALA A 111 11.90 -20.37 1.45
N VAL A 112 12.27 -19.11 1.51
CA VAL A 112 13.34 -18.62 2.40
C VAL A 112 12.92 -18.73 3.86
N ALA A 113 11.70 -18.32 4.22
CA ALA A 113 11.18 -18.44 5.58
C ALA A 113 11.18 -19.89 6.08
N THR A 114 10.79 -20.85 5.22
CA THR A 114 10.83 -22.27 5.55
C THR A 114 12.26 -22.76 5.82
N ARG A 115 13.23 -22.29 5.05
CA ARG A 115 14.64 -22.64 5.28
C ARG A 115 15.19 -22.00 6.57
N LEU A 116 14.81 -20.77 6.85
CA LEU A 116 15.21 -20.07 8.06
C LEU A 116 14.63 -20.70 9.33
N SER A 117 13.40 -21.22 9.27
CA SER A 117 12.76 -21.88 10.43
C SER A 117 13.46 -23.18 10.88
N THR A 118 14.36 -23.72 10.05
CA THR A 118 15.18 -24.91 10.39
C THR A 118 16.55 -24.57 10.98
N LEU A 119 16.89 -23.27 11.07
CA LEU A 119 18.16 -22.81 11.59
C LEU A 119 18.13 -22.69 13.13
N PRO A 120 19.22 -22.97 13.84
CA PRO A 120 19.36 -22.67 15.25
C PRO A 120 19.24 -21.16 15.52
N GLU A 121 18.74 -20.79 16.70
CA GLU A 121 18.47 -19.40 17.09
C GLU A 121 19.69 -18.46 16.92
N ALA A 122 20.87 -18.89 17.27
CA ALA A 122 22.10 -18.12 17.09
C ALA A 122 22.43 -17.82 15.59
N GLN A 123 21.97 -18.66 14.67
CA GLN A 123 22.14 -18.42 13.24
C GLN A 123 21.03 -17.52 12.68
N LEU A 124 19.84 -17.51 13.29
CA LEU A 124 18.76 -16.61 12.94
C LEU A 124 19.11 -15.15 13.24
N ASP A 125 19.77 -14.90 14.38
CA ASP A 125 20.23 -13.55 14.73
C ASP A 125 21.26 -13.02 13.72
N ALA A 126 22.21 -13.85 13.30
CA ALA A 126 23.18 -13.47 12.27
C ALA A 126 22.54 -13.17 10.92
N VAL A 127 21.49 -13.89 10.55
CA VAL A 127 20.72 -13.63 9.32
C VAL A 127 19.92 -12.33 9.46
N GLY A 128 19.36 -12.06 10.63
CA GLY A 128 18.68 -10.80 10.95
C GLY A 128 19.58 -9.60 10.71
N ASP A 129 20.79 -9.62 11.25
CA ASP A 129 21.79 -8.55 11.07
C ASP A 129 22.17 -8.32 9.61
N ILE A 130 22.28 -9.40 8.81
CA ILE A 130 22.56 -9.31 7.38
C ILE A 130 21.39 -8.66 6.63
N LEU A 131 20.16 -9.08 6.95
CA LEU A 131 18.95 -8.52 6.33
C LEU A 131 18.79 -7.03 6.64
N ASP A 132 19.05 -6.61 7.86
CA ASP A 132 18.99 -5.21 8.26
C ASP A 132 20.00 -4.35 7.49
N ARG A 133 21.21 -4.84 7.29
CA ARG A 133 22.23 -4.18 6.47
C ARG A 133 21.82 -4.07 5.00
N VAL A 134 21.23 -5.12 4.46
CA VAL A 134 20.74 -5.12 3.07
C VAL A 134 19.59 -4.13 2.90
N VAL A 135 18.63 -4.12 3.83
CA VAL A 135 17.50 -3.18 3.82
C VAL A 135 18.00 -1.74 3.90
N GLN A 136 18.94 -1.44 4.79
CA GLN A 136 19.53 -0.11 4.90
C GLN A 136 20.29 0.29 3.63
N ALA A 137 21.05 -0.61 3.02
CA ALA A 137 21.76 -0.35 1.78
C ALA A 137 20.83 -0.08 0.59
N LEU A 138 19.66 -0.75 0.56
CA LEU A 138 18.64 -0.51 -0.47
C LEU A 138 17.91 0.82 -0.25
N GLN A 139 17.67 1.22 0.98
CA GLN A 139 17.04 2.50 1.32
C GLN A 139 17.95 3.69 0.99
N THR A 140 19.24 3.60 1.27
CA THR A 140 20.21 4.65 0.91
C THR A 140 20.35 4.80 -0.60
N ARG A 141 20.28 3.73 -1.36
CA ARG A 141 20.30 3.77 -2.82
C ARG A 141 19.10 4.49 -3.45
N HIS A 142 17.93 4.40 -2.82
CA HIS A 142 16.73 5.14 -3.25
C HIS A 142 16.79 6.63 -2.91
N ALA A 143 17.54 7.01 -1.89
CA ALA A 143 17.71 8.41 -1.49
C ALA A 143 18.69 9.17 -2.40
N GLU A 144 19.64 8.49 -3.03
CA GLU A 144 20.68 9.09 -3.89
C GLU A 144 20.31 9.13 -5.39
N GLY A 145 19.21 8.47 -5.79
CA GLY A 145 18.74 8.39 -7.17
C GLY A 145 17.86 9.57 -7.62
N GLY A 146 18.04 10.77 -7.09
CA GLY A 146 17.40 11.97 -7.61
C GLY A 146 17.97 12.30 -9.01
N PRO A 147 17.12 12.66 -10.01
CA PRO A 147 17.60 12.98 -11.33
C PRO A 147 18.50 14.21 -11.29
N GLY A 148 19.76 13.99 -11.57
CA GLY A 148 20.73 15.06 -11.78
C GLY A 148 20.24 15.96 -12.91
N GLY A 149 20.00 17.23 -12.60
CA GLY A 149 19.62 18.22 -13.56
C GLY A 149 20.70 18.38 -14.61
N ASP A 150 20.38 18.02 -15.83
CA ASP A 150 21.18 18.35 -17.00
C ASP A 150 21.03 19.85 -17.29
N GLY A 151 21.97 20.62 -16.80
CA GLY A 151 22.11 22.02 -17.14
C GLY A 151 22.75 22.16 -18.51
N ARG A 152 21.98 22.15 -19.57
CA ARG A 152 22.41 22.68 -20.85
C ARG A 152 22.30 24.19 -20.85
N GLN A 153 23.42 24.84 -20.70
CA GLN A 153 23.65 26.21 -21.21
C GLN A 153 24.10 26.08 -22.66
N ASP A 154 23.30 26.59 -23.56
CA ASP A 154 23.75 26.90 -24.90
C ASP A 154 24.08 28.38 -25.01
N PRO A 155 25.11 28.75 -25.80
CA PRO A 155 25.65 30.10 -25.97
C PRO A 155 24.74 31.01 -26.82
#